data_8bc34fec381c67e2adc2a421cb6ce44b
#
_entry.id   8bc34fec381c67e2adc2a421cb6ce44b
#
_cell.length_a   1.000
_cell.length_b   1.000
_cell.length_c   1.000
_cell.angle_alpha   90.00
_cell.angle_beta   90.00
_cell.angle_gamma   90.00
#
_symmetry.space_group_name_H-M   'P 1'
#
loop_
_entity.id
_entity.type
_entity.pdbx_description
1 polymer ?
#
loop_
_entity_poly.entity_id
_entity_poly.type
_entity_poly.pdbx_seq_one_letter_code
_entity_poly.pdbx_strand_id
1 'polypeptide(L)'
;MVGQIKKAFYTVLLAQESCETLQQSMRNAELNLERVTQRYEAGLVAEYDKMRAEVQYANIKPSVLQAEQGVALAYMQLAVLLGLDPHTGLRLVGHLEDYQAESQQLIAQVPTTDSLWLTTNPTLRALELQQQIADESIKLSKLSWVPSIALH
;
A
#
# COMPACT_ATOMS: atom_id res chain seq x y z
N MET A 1 7.42 -2.34 16.02
CA MET A 1 8.23 -3.33 15.28
C MET A 1 7.38 -4.40 14.57
N VAL A 2 6.55 -5.18 15.24
CA VAL A 2 5.73 -6.26 14.60
C VAL A 2 4.86 -5.76 13.45
N GLY A 3 4.20 -4.61 13.59
CA GLY A 3 3.36 -4.03 12.53
C GLY A 3 4.15 -3.61 11.27
N GLN A 4 5.40 -3.17 11.43
CA GLN A 4 6.25 -2.80 10.30
C GLN A 4 6.70 -4.03 9.52
N ILE A 5 7.02 -5.12 10.21
CA ILE A 5 7.40 -6.40 9.60
C ILE A 5 6.20 -6.99 8.82
N LYS A 6 5.00 -6.98 9.42
CA LYS A 6 3.78 -7.41 8.72
C LYS A 6 3.53 -6.58 7.46
N LYS A 7 3.66 -5.26 7.56
CA LYS A 7 3.49 -4.37 6.40
C LYS A 7 4.52 -4.67 5.31
N ALA A 8 5.80 -4.83 5.67
CA ALA A 8 6.85 -5.18 4.71
C ALA A 8 6.61 -6.54 4.06
N PHE A 9 6.14 -7.53 4.82
CA PHE A 9 5.76 -8.84 4.31
C PHE A 9 4.67 -8.76 3.23
N TYR A 10 3.56 -8.05 3.51
CA TYR A 10 2.50 -7.85 2.53
C TYR A 10 2.96 -7.01 1.33
N THR A 11 3.89 -6.08 1.53
CA THR A 11 4.48 -5.30 0.42
C THR A 11 5.26 -6.21 -0.54
N VAL A 12 5.99 -7.20 -0.02
CA VAL A 12 6.70 -8.19 -0.87
C VAL A 12 5.70 -9.03 -1.66
N LEU A 13 4.65 -9.57 -1.00
CA LEU A 13 3.63 -10.37 -1.68
C LEU A 13 2.93 -9.58 -2.79
N LEU A 14 2.56 -8.32 -2.51
CA LEU A 14 1.94 -7.44 -3.50
C LEU A 14 2.88 -7.15 -4.68
N ALA A 15 4.16 -6.92 -4.41
CA ALA A 15 5.16 -6.70 -5.46
C ALA A 15 5.34 -7.93 -6.34
N GLN A 16 5.36 -9.14 -5.76
CA GLN A 16 5.44 -10.40 -6.50
C GLN A 16 4.22 -10.58 -7.42
N GLU A 17 3.01 -10.38 -6.92
CA GLU A 17 1.78 -10.55 -7.68
C GLU A 17 1.66 -9.53 -8.81
N SER A 18 2.05 -8.28 -8.55
CA SER A 18 2.14 -7.24 -9.58
C SER A 18 3.15 -7.61 -10.67
N CYS A 19 4.30 -8.15 -10.28
CA CYS A 19 5.32 -8.62 -11.22
C CYS A 19 4.79 -9.77 -12.08
N GLU A 20 4.13 -10.76 -11.49
CA GLU A 20 3.53 -11.90 -12.20
C GLU A 20 2.44 -11.45 -13.19
N THR A 21 1.59 -10.52 -12.79
CA THR A 21 0.56 -9.93 -13.67
C THR A 21 1.18 -9.21 -14.87
N LEU A 22 2.26 -8.44 -14.66
CA LEU A 22 2.97 -7.78 -15.74
C LEU A 22 3.68 -8.77 -16.67
N GLN A 23 4.30 -9.82 -16.12
CA GLN A 23 4.89 -10.90 -16.91
C GLN A 23 3.85 -11.64 -17.75
N GLN A 24 2.66 -11.87 -17.19
CA GLN A 24 1.54 -12.46 -17.94
C GLN A 24 1.07 -11.54 -19.07
N SER A 25 0.98 -10.24 -18.81
CA SER A 25 0.64 -9.22 -19.82
C SER A 25 1.70 -9.16 -20.94
N MET A 26 2.98 -9.28 -20.59
CA MET A 26 4.08 -9.35 -21.56
C MET A 26 3.96 -10.60 -22.44
N ARG A 27 3.71 -11.78 -21.84
CA ARG A 27 3.49 -13.03 -22.60
C ARG A 27 2.30 -12.90 -23.56
N ASN A 28 1.21 -12.28 -23.12
CA ASN A 28 0.04 -12.06 -23.96
C ASN A 28 0.34 -11.11 -25.14
N ALA A 29 1.12 -10.04 -24.89
CA ALA A 29 1.55 -9.13 -25.95
C ALA A 29 2.50 -9.80 -26.95
N GLU A 30 3.40 -10.67 -26.48
CA GLU A 30 4.30 -11.45 -27.33
C GLU A 30 3.53 -12.41 -28.24
N LEU A 31 2.57 -13.18 -27.69
CA LEU A 31 1.70 -14.05 -28.46
C LEU A 31 0.84 -13.27 -29.48
N ASN A 32 0.41 -12.07 -29.11
CA ASN A 32 -0.32 -11.21 -30.03
C ASN A 32 0.59 -10.73 -31.18
N LEU A 33 1.80 -10.31 -30.88
CA LEU A 33 2.79 -9.91 -31.87
C LEU A 33 3.08 -11.06 -32.85
N GLU A 34 3.30 -12.25 -32.34
CA GLU A 34 3.54 -13.44 -33.17
C GLU A 34 2.38 -13.71 -34.13
N ARG A 35 1.13 -13.70 -33.63
CA ARG A 35 -0.07 -13.89 -34.45
C ARG A 35 -0.24 -12.82 -35.53
N VAL A 36 0.01 -11.55 -35.19
CA VAL A 36 -0.09 -10.45 -36.14
C VAL A 36 1.02 -10.54 -37.19
N THR A 37 2.22 -10.93 -36.80
CA THR A 37 3.35 -11.15 -37.72
C THR A 37 3.03 -12.26 -38.73
N GLN A 38 2.53 -13.40 -38.28
CA GLN A 38 2.11 -14.50 -39.15
C GLN A 38 1.00 -14.06 -40.15
N ARG A 39 0.04 -13.25 -39.68
CA ARG A 39 -1.01 -12.71 -40.56
C ARG A 39 -0.50 -11.70 -41.57
N TYR A 40 0.50 -10.91 -41.19
CA TYR A 40 1.15 -9.98 -42.08
C TYR A 40 1.94 -10.70 -43.18
N GLU A 41 2.67 -11.74 -42.83
CA GLU A 41 3.40 -12.59 -43.78
C GLU A 41 2.45 -13.30 -44.78
N ALA A 42 1.23 -13.61 -44.32
CA ALA A 42 0.16 -14.17 -45.17
C ALA A 42 -0.58 -13.10 -45.98
N GLY A 43 -0.22 -11.81 -45.87
CA GLY A 43 -0.87 -10.70 -46.59
C GLY A 43 -2.28 -10.35 -46.09
N LEU A 44 -2.65 -10.78 -44.86
CA LEU A 44 -3.99 -10.64 -44.32
C LEU A 44 -4.17 -9.37 -43.46
N VAL A 45 -3.08 -8.72 -43.04
CA VAL A 45 -3.12 -7.49 -42.24
C VAL A 45 -2.09 -6.50 -42.76
N ALA A 46 -2.29 -5.20 -42.44
CA ALA A 46 -1.40 -4.12 -42.85
C ALA A 46 -0.11 -4.12 -41.99
N GLU A 47 0.97 -3.57 -42.56
CA GLU A 47 2.22 -3.35 -41.86
C GLU A 47 2.06 -2.49 -40.59
N TYR A 48 1.13 -1.55 -40.62
CA TYR A 48 0.77 -0.71 -39.46
C TYR A 48 0.32 -1.54 -38.25
N ASP A 49 -0.46 -2.60 -38.47
CA ASP A 49 -0.95 -3.48 -37.39
C ASP A 49 0.21 -4.24 -36.73
N LYS A 50 1.18 -4.70 -37.56
CA LYS A 50 2.39 -5.33 -37.06
C LYS A 50 3.23 -4.35 -36.22
N MET A 51 3.49 -3.15 -36.74
CA MET A 51 4.25 -2.12 -36.00
C MET A 51 3.56 -1.74 -34.69
N ARG A 52 2.24 -1.66 -34.66
CA ARG A 52 1.47 -1.39 -33.45
C ARG A 52 1.66 -2.48 -32.41
N ALA A 53 1.63 -3.75 -32.82
CA ALA A 53 1.85 -4.88 -31.91
C ALA A 53 3.30 -4.91 -31.37
N GLU A 54 4.29 -4.58 -32.21
CA GLU A 54 5.71 -4.46 -31.80
C GLU A 54 5.89 -3.36 -30.75
N VAL A 55 5.32 -2.19 -30.96
CA VAL A 55 5.38 -1.07 -29.99
C VAL A 55 4.69 -1.44 -28.69
N GLN A 56 3.54 -2.14 -28.75
CA GLN A 56 2.84 -2.58 -27.55
C GLN A 56 3.69 -3.56 -26.71
N TYR A 57 4.33 -4.53 -27.35
CA TYR A 57 5.25 -5.46 -26.68
C TYR A 57 6.46 -4.73 -26.10
N ALA A 58 7.08 -3.83 -26.89
CA ALA A 58 8.24 -3.07 -26.48
C ALA A 58 7.97 -2.18 -25.25
N ASN A 59 6.77 -1.60 -25.15
CA ASN A 59 6.38 -0.73 -24.05
C ASN A 59 6.13 -1.49 -22.73
N ILE A 60 5.77 -2.78 -22.78
CA ILE A 60 5.54 -3.58 -21.57
C ILE A 60 6.86 -4.04 -20.94
N LYS A 61 7.87 -4.31 -21.75
CA LYS A 61 9.17 -4.86 -21.30
C LYS A 61 9.85 -4.03 -20.19
N PRO A 62 9.96 -2.69 -20.28
CA PRO A 62 10.52 -1.88 -19.20
C PRO A 62 9.71 -1.98 -17.91
N SER A 63 8.38 -2.07 -18.00
CA SER A 63 7.51 -2.17 -16.84
C SER A 63 7.72 -3.50 -16.07
N VAL A 64 7.92 -4.60 -16.79
CA VAL A 64 8.26 -5.90 -16.18
C VAL A 64 9.60 -5.82 -15.47
N LEU A 65 10.63 -5.25 -16.12
CA LEU A 65 11.94 -5.10 -15.51
C LEU A 65 11.90 -4.24 -14.24
N GLN A 66 11.14 -3.16 -14.27
CA GLN A 66 10.93 -2.30 -13.10
C GLN A 66 10.21 -3.04 -11.97
N ALA A 67 9.22 -3.87 -12.29
CA ALA A 67 8.52 -4.68 -11.29
C ALA A 67 9.44 -5.73 -10.66
N GLU A 68 10.29 -6.40 -11.44
CA GLU A 68 11.29 -7.36 -10.95
C GLU A 68 12.28 -6.69 -9.98
N GLN A 69 12.75 -5.49 -10.32
CA GLN A 69 13.60 -4.70 -9.43
C GLN A 69 12.85 -4.27 -8.17
N GLY A 70 11.56 -3.93 -8.30
CA GLY A 70 10.68 -3.62 -7.17
C GLY A 70 10.53 -4.78 -6.19
N VAL A 71 10.38 -6.00 -6.70
CA VAL A 71 10.35 -7.23 -5.88
C VAL A 71 11.67 -7.40 -5.12
N ALA A 72 12.80 -7.27 -5.81
CA ALA A 72 14.13 -7.41 -5.18
C ALA A 72 14.31 -6.37 -4.05
N LEU A 73 13.91 -5.12 -4.30
CA LEU A 73 13.98 -4.05 -3.31
C LEU A 73 13.08 -4.33 -2.09
N ALA A 74 11.87 -4.82 -2.31
CA ALA A 74 10.94 -5.18 -1.24
C ALA A 74 11.50 -6.32 -0.36
N TYR A 75 12.15 -7.31 -0.96
CA TYR A 75 12.85 -8.37 -0.22
C TYR A 75 14.01 -7.83 0.62
N MET A 76 14.83 -6.92 0.07
CA MET A 76 15.92 -6.29 0.82
C MET A 76 15.38 -5.50 2.02
N GLN A 77 14.30 -4.74 1.84
CA GLN A 77 13.68 -3.99 2.93
C GLN A 77 13.16 -4.91 4.04
N LEU A 78 12.56 -6.05 3.67
CA LEU A 78 12.12 -7.06 4.63
C LEU A 78 13.31 -7.67 5.38
N ALA A 79 14.40 -8.02 4.68
CA ALA A 79 15.60 -8.57 5.29
C ALA A 79 16.20 -7.62 6.33
N VAL A 80 16.32 -6.33 6.00
CA VAL A 80 16.79 -5.30 6.93
C VAL A 80 15.91 -5.20 8.18
N LEU A 81 14.58 -5.23 8.02
CA LEU A 81 13.64 -5.19 9.16
C LEU A 81 13.73 -6.44 10.05
N LEU A 82 14.11 -7.58 9.49
CA LEU A 82 14.35 -8.83 10.21
C LEU A 82 15.74 -8.89 10.84
N GLY A 83 16.63 -7.91 10.57
CA GLY A 83 18.02 -7.91 11.02
C GLY A 83 18.90 -8.94 10.29
N LEU A 84 18.48 -9.38 9.09
CA LEU A 84 19.21 -10.31 8.24
C LEU A 84 20.07 -9.54 7.22
N ASP A 85 21.11 -10.20 6.68
CA ASP A 85 21.86 -9.66 5.57
C ASP A 85 20.93 -9.46 4.36
N PRO A 86 20.90 -8.27 3.73
CA PRO A 86 20.07 -7.99 2.56
C PRO A 86 20.28 -8.94 1.37
N HIS A 87 21.46 -9.57 1.30
CA HIS A 87 21.79 -10.55 0.26
C HIS A 87 21.43 -11.99 0.63
N THR A 88 20.88 -12.23 1.82
CA THR A 88 20.34 -13.54 2.17
C THR A 88 19.16 -13.85 1.28
N GLY A 89 19.22 -14.94 0.53
CA GLY A 89 18.16 -15.38 -0.37
C GLY A 89 16.88 -15.77 0.39
N LEU A 90 16.12 -14.77 0.84
CA LEU A 90 14.80 -14.96 1.46
C LEU A 90 13.81 -15.41 0.39
N ARG A 91 13.09 -16.49 0.66
CA ARG A 91 11.96 -16.92 -0.15
C ARG A 91 10.71 -16.92 0.71
N LEU A 92 9.76 -16.08 0.35
CA LEU A 92 8.42 -16.10 0.93
C LEU A 92 7.61 -17.23 0.28
N VAL A 93 6.86 -17.96 1.10
CA VAL A 93 5.93 -18.99 0.66
C VAL A 93 4.53 -18.51 1.05
N GLY A 94 3.66 -18.35 0.06
CA GLY A 94 2.26 -17.92 0.24
C GLY A 94 1.86 -16.93 -0.85
N HIS A 95 0.57 -16.91 -1.15
CA HIS A 95 -0.05 -15.95 -2.06
C HIS A 95 -0.85 -14.93 -1.27
N LEU A 96 -1.04 -13.74 -1.83
CA LEU A 96 -1.80 -12.66 -1.17
C LEU A 96 -3.25 -13.08 -0.89
N GLU A 97 -3.81 -13.95 -1.74
CA GLU A 97 -5.18 -14.49 -1.61
C GLU A 97 -5.37 -15.30 -0.32
N ASP A 98 -4.35 -16.02 0.14
CA ASP A 98 -4.40 -16.84 1.36
C ASP A 98 -4.66 -15.99 2.62
N TYR A 99 -4.24 -14.72 2.58
CA TYR A 99 -4.37 -13.78 3.69
C TYR A 99 -5.59 -12.86 3.59
N GLN A 100 -6.28 -12.82 2.45
CA GLN A 100 -7.50 -12.02 2.29
C GLN A 100 -8.64 -12.53 3.15
N ALA A 101 -8.81 -13.84 3.26
CA ALA A 101 -9.85 -14.45 4.09
C ALA A 101 -9.65 -14.12 5.56
N GLU A 102 -8.41 -14.14 6.05
CA GLU A 102 -8.08 -13.80 7.45
C GLU A 102 -8.32 -12.31 7.73
N SER A 103 -7.95 -11.42 6.80
CA SER A 103 -8.18 -9.98 6.94
C SER A 103 -9.65 -9.61 6.95
N GLN A 104 -10.48 -10.26 6.12
CA GLN A 104 -11.93 -10.06 6.11
C GLN A 104 -12.59 -10.55 7.40
N GLN A 105 -12.13 -11.67 7.95
CA GLN A 105 -12.62 -12.16 9.25
C GLN A 105 -12.24 -11.20 10.38
N LEU A 106 -11.03 -10.65 10.39
CA LEU A 106 -10.58 -9.66 11.36
C LEU A 106 -11.39 -8.36 11.26
N ILE A 107 -11.68 -7.89 10.05
CA ILE A 107 -12.50 -6.70 9.81
C ILE A 107 -13.96 -6.95 10.27
N ALA A 108 -14.50 -8.14 10.01
CA ALA A 108 -15.85 -8.51 10.43
C ALA A 108 -15.99 -8.67 11.96
N GLN A 109 -14.89 -8.95 12.66
CA GLN A 109 -14.84 -9.04 14.13
C GLN A 109 -14.61 -7.68 14.81
N VAL A 110 -14.25 -6.64 14.06
CA VAL A 110 -14.17 -5.29 14.64
C VAL A 110 -15.59 -4.85 14.99
N PRO A 111 -15.91 -4.69 16.28
CA PRO A 111 -17.25 -4.24 16.66
C PRO A 111 -17.46 -2.85 16.08
N THR A 112 -18.51 -2.71 15.28
CA THR A 112 -18.95 -1.43 14.67
C THR A 112 -19.47 -0.43 15.72
N THR A 113 -19.31 -0.74 16.99
CA THR A 113 -19.68 0.15 18.09
C THR A 113 -18.61 1.22 18.23
N ASP A 114 -18.83 2.33 17.57
CA ASP A 114 -17.99 3.54 17.53
C ASP A 114 -17.49 4.04 18.90
N SER A 115 -18.19 3.69 19.99
CA SER A 115 -17.90 4.20 21.32
C SER A 115 -16.60 3.72 21.95
N LEU A 116 -16.17 2.47 21.70
CA LEU A 116 -14.96 1.91 22.33
C LEU A 116 -13.66 2.48 21.74
N TRP A 117 -13.64 2.77 20.44
CA TRP A 117 -12.48 3.38 19.78
C TRP A 117 -12.32 4.85 20.14
N LEU A 118 -13.45 5.56 20.33
CA LEU A 118 -13.45 6.96 20.72
C LEU A 118 -12.96 7.13 22.16
N THR A 119 -13.34 6.26 23.08
CA THR A 119 -12.94 6.36 24.50
C THR A 119 -11.49 5.91 24.76
N THR A 120 -10.92 5.04 23.92
CA THR A 120 -9.59 4.48 24.13
C THR A 120 -8.51 5.21 23.30
N ASN A 121 -8.89 6.09 22.37
CA ASN A 121 -7.94 6.79 21.52
C ASN A 121 -7.26 7.94 22.30
N PRO A 122 -5.92 7.88 22.56
CA PRO A 122 -5.21 8.90 23.31
C PRO A 122 -5.25 10.28 22.64
N THR A 123 -5.38 10.33 21.31
CA THR A 123 -5.48 11.60 20.57
C THR A 123 -6.81 12.30 20.82
N LEU A 124 -7.92 11.55 20.88
CA LEU A 124 -9.24 12.12 21.22
C LEU A 124 -9.28 12.60 22.66
N ARG A 125 -8.69 11.83 23.59
CA ARG A 125 -8.58 12.24 24.98
C ARG A 125 -7.73 13.50 25.16
N ALA A 126 -6.67 13.67 24.37
CA ALA A 126 -5.89 14.90 24.35
C ALA A 126 -6.70 16.11 23.85
N LEU A 127 -7.54 15.91 22.81
CA LEU A 127 -8.45 16.96 22.32
C LEU A 127 -9.53 17.33 23.31
N GLU A 128 -10.11 16.38 24.02
CA GLU A 128 -11.08 16.63 25.10
C GLU A 128 -10.46 17.45 26.24
N LEU A 129 -9.23 17.10 26.67
CA LEU A 129 -8.51 17.86 27.67
C LEU A 129 -8.19 19.28 27.19
N GLN A 130 -7.86 19.44 25.92
CA GLN A 130 -7.58 20.75 25.32
C GLN A 130 -8.84 21.61 25.27
N GLN A 131 -10.00 21.02 24.99
CA GLN A 131 -11.30 21.68 25.07
C GLN A 131 -11.59 22.12 26.52
N GLN A 132 -11.38 21.26 27.51
CA GLN A 132 -11.57 21.61 28.93
C GLN A 132 -10.67 22.78 29.35
N ILE A 133 -9.40 22.79 28.92
CA ILE A 133 -8.49 23.92 29.18
C ILE A 133 -9.04 25.22 28.56
N ALA A 134 -9.56 25.16 27.35
CA ALA A 134 -10.14 26.33 26.70
C ALA A 134 -11.40 26.83 27.46
N ASP A 135 -12.27 25.92 27.89
CA ASP A 135 -13.47 26.27 28.68
C ASP A 135 -13.09 26.90 30.02
N GLU A 136 -12.08 26.37 30.73
CA GLU A 136 -11.60 26.95 31.99
C GLU A 136 -10.93 28.34 31.76
N SER A 137 -10.22 28.52 30.68
CA SER A 137 -9.61 29.82 30.33
C SER A 137 -10.68 30.88 30.03
N ILE A 138 -11.80 30.49 29.42
CA ILE A 138 -12.98 31.37 29.21
C ILE A 138 -13.60 31.76 30.55
N LYS A 139 -13.72 30.81 31.49
CA LYS A 139 -14.24 31.11 32.86
C LYS A 139 -13.33 32.07 33.58
N LEU A 140 -12.01 31.86 33.53
CA LEU A 140 -11.02 32.78 34.13
C LEU A 140 -11.10 34.16 33.50
N SER A 141 -11.24 34.27 32.20
CA SER A 141 -11.40 35.53 31.48
C SER A 141 -12.68 36.28 31.92
N LYS A 142 -13.75 35.56 32.19
CA LYS A 142 -15.00 36.16 32.74
C LYS A 142 -14.85 36.63 34.17
N LEU A 143 -14.03 35.95 34.99
CA LEU A 143 -13.74 36.39 36.37
C LEU A 143 -12.88 37.64 36.41
N SER A 144 -12.11 37.98 35.39
CA SER A 144 -11.30 39.20 35.31
C SER A 144 -12.14 40.48 35.26
N TRP A 145 -13.46 40.38 35.04
CA TRP A 145 -14.40 41.49 35.11
C TRP A 145 -14.86 41.79 36.54
N VAL A 146 -14.54 40.94 37.51
CA VAL A 146 -14.84 41.20 38.92
C VAL A 146 -13.76 42.10 39.51
N PRO A 147 -14.08 43.28 39.99
CA PRO A 147 -13.06 44.20 40.58
C PRO A 147 -12.46 43.56 41.83
N SER A 148 -11.11 43.45 41.89
CA SER A 148 -10.40 43.01 43.07
C SER A 148 -10.40 44.15 44.11
N ILE A 149 -11.12 44.00 45.22
CA ILE A 149 -11.07 44.94 46.35
C ILE A 149 -9.91 44.49 47.25
N ALA A 150 -8.82 45.25 47.23
CA ALA A 150 -7.75 45.10 48.20
C ALA A 150 -8.05 46.07 49.39
N LEU A 151 -8.35 45.53 50.57
CA LEU A 151 -8.31 46.28 51.83
C LEU A 151 -6.87 46.36 52.31
N HIS A 152 -6.39 47.60 52.43
CA HIS A 152 -5.08 47.93 53.02
C HIS A 152 -5.27 48.25 54.50
#